data_084f27d527978b10bdd73445c886ed8a
#
_entry.id   084f27d527978b10bdd73445c886ed8a
#
_cell.length_a   1.000
_cell.length_b   1.000
_cell.length_c   1.000
_cell.angle_alpha   90.00
_cell.angle_beta   90.00
_cell.angle_gamma   90.00
#
_symmetry.space_group_name_H-M   'P 1'
#
loop_
_entity.id
_entity.type
_entity.pdbx_description
1 polymer ?
#
loop_
_entity_poly.entity_id
_entity_poly.type
_entity_poly.pdbx_seq_one_letter_code
_entity_poly.pdbx_strand_id
1 'polypeptide(L)'
;MGNTTLAGRIAAVTGGPHAEIDALFHGPAWAPRPEFLADVRSLVLGESWTTEWQYDAARPLLAESADTVVWLDLPFVSVTLPRLLRRTIRRRRSREELWNGNIEAPLWTFLTDRDHIVRWAIRSRKNYKAAVPRLVHEYPHLIVVRLRSQEEAKEWLSGPLAG
;
A
#
# COMPACT_ATOMS: atom_id res chain seq x y z
N MET A 1 -5.37 11.18 1.67
CA MET A 1 -4.30 10.46 0.95
C MET A 1 -4.30 9.03 1.43
N GLY A 2 -4.25 8.06 0.56
CA GLY A 2 -4.09 6.63 0.88
C GLY A 2 -2.66 6.17 0.58
N ASN A 3 -2.37 4.87 0.83
CA ASN A 3 -1.00 4.32 0.68
C ASN A 3 -0.45 4.54 -0.73
N THR A 4 -1.17 4.12 -1.78
CA THR A 4 -0.74 4.29 -3.18
C THR A 4 -0.51 5.77 -3.55
N THR A 5 -1.42 6.67 -3.10
CA THR A 5 -1.24 8.11 -3.35
C THR A 5 -0.02 8.67 -2.61
N LEU A 6 0.25 8.19 -1.39
CA LEU A 6 1.43 8.59 -0.63
C LEU A 6 2.70 8.05 -1.30
N ALA A 7 2.73 6.78 -1.67
CA ALA A 7 3.85 6.16 -2.36
C ALA A 7 4.20 6.90 -3.66
N GLY A 8 3.21 7.22 -4.50
CA GLY A 8 3.43 8.00 -5.71
C GLY A 8 3.97 9.42 -5.44
N ARG A 9 3.57 10.06 -4.33
CA ARG A 9 4.13 11.36 -3.94
C ARG A 9 5.55 11.25 -3.41
N ILE A 10 5.87 10.19 -2.66
CA ILE A 10 7.23 9.92 -2.23
C ILE A 10 8.12 9.76 -3.45
N ALA A 11 7.74 8.90 -4.39
CA ALA A 11 8.46 8.70 -5.64
C ALA A 11 8.70 10.00 -6.42
N ALA A 12 7.69 10.88 -6.47
CA ALA A 12 7.81 12.18 -7.15
C ALA A 12 8.80 13.12 -6.45
N VAL A 13 8.95 13.04 -5.12
CA VAL A 13 9.91 13.85 -4.35
C VAL A 13 11.31 13.26 -4.44
N THR A 14 11.43 11.93 -4.32
CA THR A 14 12.74 11.24 -4.35
C THR A 14 13.31 11.05 -5.76
N GLY A 15 12.48 11.25 -6.79
CA GLY A 15 12.88 11.07 -8.19
C GLY A 15 12.95 9.61 -8.65
N GLY A 16 12.62 8.66 -7.79
CA GLY A 16 12.60 7.23 -8.13
C GLY A 16 11.26 6.76 -8.71
N PRO A 17 11.19 5.56 -9.30
CA PRO A 17 9.95 4.98 -9.80
C PRO A 17 9.00 4.58 -8.67
N HIS A 18 7.68 4.70 -8.91
CA HIS A 18 6.64 4.08 -8.09
C HIS A 18 6.10 2.85 -8.80
N ALA A 19 6.24 1.68 -8.19
CA ALA A 19 5.60 0.44 -8.63
C ALA A 19 4.42 0.12 -7.71
N GLU A 20 3.20 0.17 -8.25
CA GLU A 20 2.01 -0.30 -7.51
C GLU A 20 2.08 -1.81 -7.32
N ILE A 21 2.22 -2.28 -6.07
CA ILE A 21 2.40 -3.70 -5.78
C ILE A 21 1.18 -4.53 -6.16
N ASP A 22 -0.02 -3.93 -6.13
CA ASP A 22 -1.24 -4.57 -6.59
C ASP A 22 -1.21 -4.85 -8.11
N ALA A 23 -0.59 -3.98 -8.91
CA ALA A 23 -0.37 -4.20 -10.34
C ALA A 23 0.61 -5.34 -10.63
N LEU A 24 1.61 -5.53 -9.76
CA LEU A 24 2.53 -6.66 -9.87
C LEU A 24 1.88 -7.98 -9.46
N PHE A 25 0.97 -7.95 -8.49
CA PHE A 25 0.34 -9.14 -7.93
C PHE A 25 -0.85 -9.65 -8.74
N HIS A 26 -1.76 -8.76 -9.15
CA HIS A 26 -3.01 -9.16 -9.81
C HIS A 26 -2.86 -9.25 -11.31
N GLY A 27 -3.11 -10.43 -11.86
CA GLY A 27 -3.34 -10.65 -13.28
C GLY A 27 -4.82 -10.50 -13.67
N PRO A 28 -5.21 -10.91 -14.89
CA PRO A 28 -6.60 -10.93 -15.34
C PRO A 28 -7.50 -11.72 -14.38
N ALA A 29 -8.74 -11.26 -14.21
CA ALA A 29 -9.74 -11.87 -13.32
C ALA A 29 -9.26 -11.99 -11.85
N TRP A 30 -8.45 -11.03 -11.39
CA TRP A 30 -7.86 -10.99 -10.04
C TRP A 30 -6.97 -12.18 -9.69
N ALA A 31 -6.58 -13.01 -10.66
CA ALA A 31 -5.69 -14.14 -10.42
C ALA A 31 -4.29 -13.66 -10.00
N PRO A 32 -3.67 -14.26 -8.99
CA PRO A 32 -2.27 -13.95 -8.66
C PRO A 32 -1.35 -14.28 -9.84
N ARG A 33 -0.43 -13.38 -10.15
CA ARG A 33 0.58 -13.59 -11.20
C ARG A 33 1.71 -14.49 -10.70
N PRO A 34 2.08 -15.54 -11.46
CA PRO A 34 3.21 -16.40 -11.10
C PRO A 34 4.54 -15.65 -10.99
N GLU A 35 4.71 -14.59 -11.79
CA GLU A 35 5.93 -13.77 -11.87
C GLU A 35 6.07 -12.78 -10.71
N PHE A 36 5.05 -12.62 -9.86
CA PHE A 36 4.98 -11.58 -8.82
C PHE A 36 6.28 -11.43 -8.01
N LEU A 37 6.80 -12.52 -7.46
CA LEU A 37 8.03 -12.45 -6.65
C LEU A 37 9.28 -12.18 -7.48
N ALA A 38 9.30 -12.57 -8.74
CA ALA A 38 10.39 -12.22 -9.65
C ALA A 38 10.38 -10.73 -9.99
N ASP A 39 9.19 -10.17 -10.23
CA ASP A 39 8.99 -8.73 -10.47
C ASP A 39 9.39 -7.91 -9.23
N VAL A 40 9.02 -8.36 -8.02
CA VAL A 40 9.44 -7.71 -6.77
C VAL A 40 10.97 -7.76 -6.61
N ARG A 41 11.62 -8.90 -6.89
CA ARG A 41 13.09 -8.98 -6.85
C ARG A 41 13.75 -8.02 -7.84
N SER A 42 13.20 -7.92 -9.04
CA SER A 42 13.69 -6.97 -10.05
C SER A 42 13.53 -5.52 -9.60
N LEU A 43 12.42 -5.18 -8.95
CA LEU A 43 12.16 -3.85 -8.41
C LEU A 43 13.21 -3.46 -7.37
N VAL A 44 13.48 -4.33 -6.40
CA VAL A 44 14.38 -4.03 -5.27
C VAL A 44 15.88 -4.03 -5.65
N LEU A 45 16.23 -4.49 -6.83
CA LEU A 45 17.58 -4.38 -7.41
C LEU A 45 17.85 -2.99 -8.02
N GLY A 46 16.81 -2.15 -8.20
CA GLY A 46 16.97 -0.79 -8.66
C GLY A 46 17.62 0.12 -7.62
N GLU A 47 18.33 1.16 -8.07
CA GLU A 47 19.00 2.14 -7.19
C GLU A 47 18.01 2.92 -6.31
N SER A 48 16.80 3.14 -6.81
CA SER A 48 15.72 3.83 -6.10
C SER A 48 14.38 3.26 -6.50
N TRP A 49 13.49 3.06 -5.55
CA TRP A 49 12.13 2.56 -5.79
C TRP A 49 11.20 2.92 -4.64
N THR A 50 9.92 2.99 -4.94
CA THR A 50 8.84 3.16 -3.96
C THR A 50 7.71 2.20 -4.28
N THR A 51 7.21 1.48 -3.28
CA THR A 51 6.06 0.58 -3.41
C THR A 51 5.29 0.47 -2.09
N GLU A 52 4.13 -0.19 -2.10
CA GLU A 52 3.39 -0.47 -0.88
C GLU A 52 3.90 -1.75 -0.21
N TRP A 53 4.04 -1.74 1.12
CA TRP A 53 4.46 -2.90 1.90
C TRP A 53 3.27 -3.84 2.16
N GLN A 54 2.87 -4.57 1.12
CA GLN A 54 1.76 -5.53 1.13
C GLN A 54 2.25 -6.93 0.74
N TYR A 55 1.35 -7.91 0.84
CA TYR A 55 1.58 -9.33 0.52
C TYR A 55 2.70 -9.97 1.34
N ASP A 56 2.32 -10.93 2.20
CA ASP A 56 3.23 -11.57 3.15
C ASP A 56 4.47 -12.18 2.49
N ALA A 57 4.33 -12.72 1.27
CA ALA A 57 5.45 -13.28 0.51
C ALA A 57 6.46 -12.24 0.00
N ALA A 58 6.03 -10.99 -0.25
CA ALA A 58 6.91 -9.93 -0.74
C ALA A 58 7.56 -9.13 0.41
N ARG A 59 6.91 -9.08 1.59
CA ARG A 59 7.36 -8.26 2.72
C ARG A 59 8.82 -8.46 3.13
N PRO A 60 9.35 -9.69 3.24
CA PRO A 60 10.76 -9.88 3.57
C PRO A 60 11.69 -9.28 2.52
N LEU A 61 11.44 -9.53 1.24
CA LEU A 61 12.24 -8.99 0.13
C LEU A 61 12.28 -7.46 0.15
N LEU A 62 11.12 -6.83 0.38
CA LEU A 62 11.01 -5.38 0.48
C LEU A 62 11.74 -4.85 1.72
N ALA A 63 11.59 -5.52 2.87
CA ALA A 63 12.19 -5.07 4.11
C ALA A 63 13.73 -5.22 4.14
N GLU A 64 14.26 -6.24 3.49
CA GLU A 64 15.71 -6.46 3.34
C GLU A 64 16.39 -5.36 2.52
N SER A 65 15.69 -4.81 1.52
CA SER A 65 16.27 -3.90 0.53
C SER A 65 15.86 -2.43 0.73
N ALA A 66 14.82 -2.15 1.49
CA ALA A 66 14.37 -0.78 1.75
C ALA A 66 15.28 -0.11 2.78
N ASP A 67 15.41 1.21 2.71
CA ASP A 67 16.00 2.06 3.73
C ASP A 67 14.92 2.64 4.67
N THR A 68 13.73 2.91 4.14
CA THR A 68 12.67 3.62 4.84
C THR A 68 11.31 2.94 4.68
N VAL A 69 10.60 2.78 5.79
CA VAL A 69 9.20 2.36 5.82
C VAL A 69 8.32 3.47 6.34
N VAL A 70 7.38 3.92 5.53
CA VAL A 70 6.42 4.96 5.91
C VAL A 70 5.10 4.34 6.35
N TRP A 71 4.79 4.47 7.63
CA TRP A 71 3.56 3.96 8.22
C TRP A 71 2.50 5.04 8.33
N LEU A 72 1.47 4.96 7.48
CA LEU A 72 0.33 5.86 7.51
C LEU A 72 -0.70 5.35 8.55
N ASP A 73 -0.55 5.77 9.82
CA ASP A 73 -1.40 5.38 10.94
C ASP A 73 -2.57 6.35 11.14
N LEU A 74 -3.43 6.44 10.14
CA LEU A 74 -4.61 7.32 10.18
C LEU A 74 -5.74 6.76 11.05
N PRO A 75 -6.59 7.61 11.65
CA PRO A 75 -7.81 7.19 12.34
C PRO A 75 -8.71 6.37 11.39
N PHE A 76 -8.93 5.08 11.74
CA PHE A 76 -9.60 4.16 10.83
C PHE A 76 -11.05 4.54 10.57
N VAL A 77 -11.84 4.73 11.64
CA VAL A 77 -13.30 4.95 11.54
C VAL A 77 -13.63 6.30 10.91
N SER A 78 -12.93 7.35 11.33
CA SER A 78 -13.23 8.72 10.90
C SER A 78 -12.56 9.11 9.57
N VAL A 79 -11.48 8.46 9.18
CA VAL A 79 -10.70 8.83 7.99
C VAL A 79 -10.62 7.70 6.97
N THR A 80 -10.12 6.52 7.36
CA THR A 80 -9.80 5.46 6.40
C THR A 80 -11.05 4.82 5.84
N LEU A 81 -11.98 4.42 6.69
CA LEU A 81 -13.20 3.71 6.28
C LEU A 81 -14.12 4.56 5.37
N PRO A 82 -14.45 5.83 5.69
CA PRO A 82 -15.26 6.66 4.79
C PRO A 82 -14.61 6.89 3.43
N ARG A 83 -13.30 7.04 3.38
CA ARG A 83 -12.55 7.19 2.12
C ARG A 83 -12.58 5.93 1.29
N LEU A 84 -12.37 4.78 1.93
CA LEU A 84 -12.46 3.48 1.28
C LEU A 84 -13.84 3.30 0.65
N LEU A 85 -14.91 3.49 1.40
CA LEU A 85 -16.29 3.36 0.92
C LEU A 85 -16.58 4.31 -0.25
N ARG A 86 -16.22 5.61 -0.12
CA ARG A 86 -16.41 6.57 -1.22
C ARG A 86 -15.65 6.19 -2.48
N ARG A 87 -14.42 5.70 -2.33
CA ARG A 87 -13.58 5.25 -3.46
C ARG A 87 -14.23 4.05 -4.14
N THR A 88 -14.64 3.03 -3.39
CA THR A 88 -15.27 1.82 -3.92
C THR A 88 -16.59 2.15 -4.64
N ILE A 89 -17.45 3.01 -4.03
CA ILE A 89 -18.68 3.47 -4.69
C ILE A 89 -18.37 4.19 -6.01
N ARG A 90 -17.41 5.13 -6.00
CA ARG A 90 -17.04 5.89 -7.18
C ARG A 90 -16.53 4.97 -8.29
N ARG A 91 -15.55 4.12 -8.00
CA ARG A 91 -14.95 3.17 -8.96
C ARG A 91 -15.99 2.24 -9.55
N ARG A 92 -16.90 1.74 -8.72
CA ARG A 92 -18.00 0.89 -9.19
C ARG A 92 -18.97 1.64 -10.11
N ARG A 93 -19.33 2.89 -9.78
CA ARG A 93 -20.22 3.71 -10.62
C ARG A 93 -19.61 4.05 -11.97
N SER A 94 -18.33 4.40 -11.98
CA SER A 94 -17.60 4.72 -13.21
C SER A 94 -17.14 3.49 -13.98
N ARG A 95 -17.35 2.27 -13.46
CA ARG A 95 -16.78 1.03 -14.01
C ARG A 95 -15.29 1.18 -14.31
N GLU A 96 -14.58 1.86 -13.38
CA GLU A 96 -13.15 2.11 -13.50
C GLU A 96 -12.42 0.78 -13.60
N GLU A 97 -11.71 0.58 -14.69
CA GLU A 97 -10.81 -0.56 -14.86
C GLU A 97 -9.58 -0.36 -13.98
N LEU A 98 -9.28 -1.38 -13.21
CA LEU A 98 -8.10 -1.45 -12.37
C LEU A 98 -7.00 -2.27 -13.09
N TRP A 99 -6.00 -2.67 -12.35
CA TRP A 99 -4.88 -3.45 -12.89
C TRP A 99 -5.33 -4.62 -13.74
N ASN A 100 -4.79 -4.73 -14.95
CA ASN A 100 -5.06 -5.81 -15.90
C ASN A 100 -6.55 -6.00 -16.27
N GLY A 101 -7.31 -4.91 -16.41
CA GLY A 101 -8.71 -4.91 -16.82
C GLY A 101 -9.70 -5.37 -15.75
N ASN A 102 -9.27 -5.48 -14.48
CA ASN A 102 -10.15 -5.87 -13.39
C ASN A 102 -11.10 -4.74 -12.99
N ILE A 103 -12.31 -5.10 -12.56
CA ILE A 103 -13.33 -4.16 -12.05
C ILE A 103 -13.65 -4.52 -10.60
N GLU A 104 -13.81 -3.49 -9.76
CA GLU A 104 -14.09 -3.65 -8.33
C GLU A 104 -15.43 -4.34 -8.08
N ALA A 105 -15.45 -5.32 -7.15
CA ALA A 105 -16.65 -6.10 -6.82
C ALA A 105 -17.77 -5.22 -6.24
N PRO A 106 -19.07 -5.63 -6.37
CA PRO A 106 -20.18 -4.91 -5.78
C PRO A 106 -20.09 -4.82 -4.25
N LEU A 107 -20.51 -3.69 -3.66
CA LEU A 107 -20.45 -3.49 -2.19
C LEU A 107 -21.23 -4.52 -1.38
N TRP A 108 -22.36 -5.03 -1.92
CA TRP A 108 -23.19 -6.01 -1.20
C TRP A 108 -22.45 -7.36 -0.96
N THR A 109 -21.39 -7.66 -1.74
CA THR A 109 -20.56 -8.85 -1.52
C THR A 109 -19.74 -8.77 -0.22
N PHE A 110 -19.71 -7.60 0.45
CA PHE A 110 -19.13 -7.45 1.79
C PHE A 110 -19.67 -8.47 2.81
N LEU A 111 -20.94 -8.88 2.69
CA LEU A 111 -21.56 -9.83 3.59
C LEU A 111 -21.18 -11.28 3.29
N THR A 112 -20.88 -11.60 2.02
CA THR A 112 -20.66 -12.97 1.54
C THR A 112 -19.20 -13.29 1.27
N ASP A 113 -18.44 -12.29 0.80
CA ASP A 113 -17.04 -12.45 0.43
C ASP A 113 -16.10 -12.11 1.62
N ARG A 114 -15.31 -13.12 2.05
CA ARG A 114 -14.32 -12.96 3.12
C ARG A 114 -13.17 -12.02 2.73
N ASP A 115 -12.88 -11.92 1.45
CA ASP A 115 -11.77 -11.14 0.90
C ASP A 115 -12.20 -9.75 0.41
N HIS A 116 -13.49 -9.40 0.66
CA HIS A 116 -13.97 -8.07 0.33
C HIS A 116 -13.11 -6.98 0.98
N ILE A 117 -12.77 -5.95 0.20
CA ILE A 117 -11.82 -4.89 0.55
C ILE A 117 -12.09 -4.22 1.92
N VAL A 118 -13.36 -4.09 2.33
CA VAL A 118 -13.72 -3.50 3.63
C VAL A 118 -13.36 -4.44 4.79
N ARG A 119 -13.63 -5.75 4.66
CA ARG A 119 -13.25 -6.75 5.68
C ARG A 119 -11.75 -6.90 5.78
N TRP A 120 -11.07 -6.90 4.64
CA TRP A 120 -9.62 -6.89 4.57
C TRP A 120 -9.03 -5.66 5.28
N ALA A 121 -9.56 -4.45 5.03
CA ALA A 121 -9.09 -3.23 5.67
C ALA A 121 -9.25 -3.23 7.20
N ILE A 122 -10.35 -3.81 7.72
CA ILE A 122 -10.57 -3.95 9.17
C ILE A 122 -9.57 -4.93 9.77
N ARG A 123 -9.31 -6.06 9.11
CA ARG A 123 -8.39 -7.11 9.56
C ARG A 123 -6.94 -6.62 9.53
N SER A 124 -6.52 -6.02 8.43
CA SER A 124 -5.15 -5.56 8.23
C SER A 124 -4.70 -4.48 9.20
N ARG A 125 -5.63 -3.61 9.66
CA ARG A 125 -5.31 -2.57 10.66
C ARG A 125 -4.64 -3.11 11.93
N LYS A 126 -5.17 -4.20 12.50
CA LYS A 126 -4.61 -4.82 13.71
C LYS A 126 -3.23 -5.41 13.43
N ASN A 127 -3.06 -5.96 12.23
CA ASN A 127 -1.82 -6.61 11.82
C ASN A 127 -0.68 -5.61 11.70
N TYR A 128 -0.89 -4.42 11.11
CA TYR A 128 0.16 -3.41 10.97
C TYR A 128 0.67 -2.87 12.30
N LYS A 129 -0.22 -2.64 13.28
CA LYS A 129 0.19 -2.19 14.63
C LYS A 129 1.11 -3.19 15.35
N ALA A 130 0.94 -4.47 15.10
CA ALA A 130 1.81 -5.51 15.65
C ALA A 130 3.03 -5.79 14.76
N ALA A 131 2.90 -5.61 13.44
CA ALA A 131 3.95 -5.92 12.48
C ALA A 131 5.09 -4.88 12.49
N VAL A 132 4.78 -3.59 12.62
CA VAL A 132 5.80 -2.53 12.55
C VAL A 132 6.84 -2.63 13.66
N PRO A 133 6.51 -2.86 14.94
CA PRO A 133 7.53 -3.08 15.97
C PRO A 133 8.40 -4.31 15.73
N ARG A 134 7.82 -5.39 15.18
CA ARG A 134 8.59 -6.59 14.82
C ARG A 134 9.52 -6.31 13.64
N LEU A 135 9.05 -5.57 12.63
CA LEU A 135 9.85 -5.16 11.48
C LEU A 135 11.11 -4.41 11.91
N VAL A 136 10.98 -3.44 12.83
CA VAL A 136 12.14 -2.68 13.36
C VAL A 136 13.13 -3.59 14.10
N HIS A 137 12.64 -4.58 14.82
CA HIS A 137 13.49 -5.53 15.51
C HIS A 137 14.21 -6.48 14.56
N GLU A 138 13.52 -6.94 13.52
CA GLU A 138 14.03 -7.90 12.53
C GLU A 138 14.96 -7.22 11.50
N TYR A 139 14.68 -5.96 11.14
CA TYR A 139 15.42 -5.17 10.16
C TYR A 139 15.89 -3.84 10.76
N PRO A 140 16.97 -3.84 11.58
CA PRO A 140 17.43 -2.65 12.35
C PRO A 140 17.93 -1.49 11.47
N HIS A 141 18.21 -1.74 10.19
CA HIS A 141 18.63 -0.71 9.24
C HIS A 141 17.48 0.16 8.75
N LEU A 142 16.22 -0.30 8.91
CA LEU A 142 15.05 0.43 8.44
C LEU A 142 14.73 1.67 9.28
N ILE A 143 14.58 2.80 8.62
CA ILE A 143 14.01 4.00 9.20
C ILE A 143 12.49 3.91 9.13
N VAL A 144 11.81 3.97 10.27
CA VAL A 144 10.34 3.95 10.31
C VAL A 144 9.78 5.34 10.55
N VAL A 145 9.09 5.87 9.55
CA VAL A 145 8.37 7.16 9.61
C VAL A 145 6.90 6.89 9.88
N ARG A 146 6.38 7.31 11.03
CA ARG A 146 4.97 7.14 11.39
C ARG A 146 4.22 8.45 11.19
N LEU A 147 3.22 8.46 10.31
CA LEU A 147 2.39 9.62 9.97
C LEU A 147 0.96 9.38 10.47
N ARG A 148 0.49 10.20 11.40
CA ARG A 148 -0.79 10.05 12.09
C ARG A 148 -1.92 10.89 11.52
N SER A 149 -1.57 11.88 10.69
CA SER A 149 -2.53 12.77 10.03
C SER A 149 -2.18 13.01 8.56
N GLN A 150 -3.10 13.64 7.84
CA GLN A 150 -2.84 14.06 6.45
C GLN A 150 -1.93 15.28 6.39
N GLU A 151 -1.98 16.09 7.40
CA GLU A 151 -1.17 17.29 7.59
C GLU A 151 0.28 16.87 7.82
N GLU A 152 0.54 15.97 8.79
CA GLU A 152 1.87 15.39 9.00
C GLU A 152 2.46 14.78 7.72
N ALA A 153 1.63 14.08 6.93
CA ALA A 153 2.09 13.49 5.68
C ALA A 153 2.46 14.56 4.62
N LYS A 154 1.77 15.69 4.58
CA LYS A 154 2.11 16.80 3.68
C LYS A 154 3.38 17.51 4.13
N GLU A 155 3.49 17.81 5.42
CA GLU A 155 4.64 18.47 6.02
C GLU A 155 5.90 17.62 5.82
N TRP A 156 5.80 16.32 6.07
CA TRP A 156 6.92 15.40 5.87
C TRP A 156 7.38 15.34 4.39
N LEU A 157 6.44 15.30 3.45
CA LEU A 157 6.76 15.29 2.00
C LEU A 157 7.42 16.60 1.53
N SER A 158 7.06 17.74 2.12
CA SER A 158 7.58 19.05 1.70
C SER A 158 8.78 19.54 2.51
N GLY A 159 9.13 18.85 3.58
CA GLY A 159 10.24 19.19 4.46
C GLY A 159 11.23 18.02 4.58
N PRO A 160 11.13 17.14 5.58
CA PRO A 160 12.15 16.12 5.88
C PRO A 160 12.47 15.14 4.74
N LEU A 161 11.54 14.89 3.82
CA LEU A 161 11.79 14.03 2.66
C LEU A 161 12.42 14.80 1.48
N ALA A 162 12.12 16.08 1.35
CA ALA A 162 12.57 16.90 0.22
C ALA A 162 13.97 17.54 0.45
N GLY A 163 14.46 17.54 1.69
CA GLY A 163 15.76 18.11 2.10
C GLY A 163 16.81 17.07 2.29
#